data_8da86146ea4ae03b57562d01b5f93c34
#
_entry.id   8da86146ea4ae03b57562d01b5f93c34
#
_cell.length_a   1.000
_cell.length_b   1.000
_cell.length_c   1.000
_cell.angle_alpha   90.00
_cell.angle_beta   90.00
_cell.angle_gamma   90.00
#
_symmetry.space_group_name_H-M   'P 1'
#
loop_
_entity.id
_entity.type
_entity.pdbx_description
1 polymer ?
#
loop_
_entity_poly.entity_id
_entity_poly.type
_entity_poly.pdbx_seq_one_letter_code
_entity_poly.pdbx_strand_id
1 'polypeptide(L)'
;MNLLDCLPAYILNHSPEIIAAFEMDFLRNLSAFQKAIPQGKKFTMLLQLGWSAELPEVADELKNRLAEAKNAFPEARFIILANSAKETEIIRTFNEVYLAQHNAFLDPARYPAAKKLKRRFDALYIARITPFKRHFLAEKIENLHLIGSYSEKEKEYFEETLKKFPHAVWSQKVPSFFIGRKICEAACGLALSAVEGAMFSCGEYSLCGVPVVNTRNLGGRDTLLPDFAVRYAEDTAESVAQNVEYWVKNPVDPQEIRDAFIRAASAQKAEVQDLLNSIAGRSVRLPHKLNIRCRLLPHTKLMHCLRRIK
;
A
#
# COMPACT_ATOMS: atom_id res chain seq x y z
N MET A 1 11.47 28.05 -4.21
CA MET A 1 10.92 26.72 -3.85
C MET A 1 9.57 26.61 -4.54
N ASN A 2 9.42 25.65 -5.44
CA ASN A 2 8.17 25.46 -6.17
C ASN A 2 7.08 25.01 -5.17
N LEU A 3 5.87 25.61 -5.21
CA LEU A 3 4.75 25.22 -4.34
C LEU A 3 4.41 23.73 -4.49
N LEU A 4 4.62 23.17 -5.67
CA LEU A 4 4.44 21.74 -5.94
C LEU A 4 5.35 20.85 -5.08
N ASP A 5 6.56 21.30 -4.72
CA ASP A 5 7.48 20.56 -3.86
C ASP A 5 6.94 20.38 -2.43
N CYS A 6 5.92 21.13 -2.09
CA CYS A 6 5.28 21.12 -0.79
C CYS A 6 4.05 20.22 -0.74
N LEU A 7 3.50 19.81 -1.88
CA LEU A 7 2.33 18.97 -1.97
C LEU A 7 2.72 17.48 -1.81
N PRO A 8 1.78 16.60 -1.44
CA PRO A 8 2.01 15.16 -1.36
C PRO A 8 2.07 14.53 -2.77
N ALA A 9 3.06 14.94 -3.54
CA ALA A 9 3.27 14.50 -4.92
C ALA A 9 4.75 14.41 -5.27
N TYR A 10 5.06 13.72 -6.36
CA TYR A 10 6.39 13.61 -6.95
C TYR A 10 6.39 14.16 -8.34
N ILE A 11 7.33 15.04 -8.67
CA ILE A 11 7.63 15.38 -10.05
C ILE A 11 8.60 14.30 -10.58
N LEU A 12 8.11 13.49 -11.51
CA LEU A 12 8.89 12.43 -12.14
C LEU A 12 9.69 12.95 -13.32
N ASN A 13 9.16 13.95 -14.02
CA ASN A 13 9.80 14.60 -15.15
C ASN A 13 9.31 16.07 -15.25
N HIS A 14 10.17 17.00 -15.68
CA HIS A 14 9.84 18.41 -15.81
C HIS A 14 9.39 18.83 -17.21
N SER A 15 9.80 18.10 -18.27
CA SER A 15 9.45 18.42 -19.65
C SER A 15 9.40 17.17 -20.53
N PRO A 16 8.19 16.70 -20.92
CA PRO A 16 6.89 17.13 -20.41
C PRO A 16 6.76 16.90 -18.91
N GLU A 17 5.91 17.67 -18.24
CA GLU A 17 5.76 17.52 -16.79
C GLU A 17 4.93 16.28 -16.47
N ILE A 18 5.50 15.41 -15.63
CA ILE A 18 4.86 14.18 -15.14
C ILE A 18 4.91 14.20 -13.62
N ILE A 19 3.75 14.11 -13.00
CA ILE A 19 3.56 14.17 -11.55
C ILE A 19 2.92 12.86 -11.09
N ALA A 20 3.35 12.32 -9.95
CA ALA A 20 2.74 11.16 -9.32
C ALA A 20 2.26 11.51 -7.90
N ALA A 21 1.08 11.02 -7.54
CA ALA A 21 0.49 11.17 -6.21
C ALA A 21 -0.39 9.96 -5.86
N PHE A 22 -0.76 9.79 -4.59
CA PHE A 22 -1.95 8.98 -4.27
C PHE A 22 -3.20 9.75 -4.69
N GLU A 23 -4.20 9.04 -5.23
CA GLU A 23 -5.44 9.65 -5.70
C GLU A 23 -6.12 10.44 -4.58
N MET A 24 -6.18 9.89 -3.37
CA MET A 24 -6.79 10.58 -2.22
C MET A 24 -6.04 11.85 -1.83
N ASP A 25 -4.70 11.84 -1.91
CA ASP A 25 -3.88 13.01 -1.58
C ASP A 25 -4.05 14.12 -2.61
N PHE A 26 -4.21 13.78 -3.89
CA PHE A 26 -4.46 14.74 -4.96
C PHE A 26 -5.91 15.23 -4.93
N LEU A 27 -6.88 14.31 -5.02
CA LEU A 27 -8.29 14.65 -5.20
C LEU A 27 -8.90 15.39 -3.99
N ARG A 28 -8.46 15.07 -2.77
CA ARG A 28 -8.89 15.78 -1.55
C ARG A 28 -8.25 17.16 -1.38
N ASN A 29 -7.15 17.43 -2.06
CA ASN A 29 -6.40 18.68 -1.97
C ASN A 29 -6.39 19.44 -3.30
N LEU A 30 -7.39 19.23 -4.16
CA LEU A 30 -7.45 19.77 -5.51
C LEU A 30 -7.22 21.30 -5.54
N SER A 31 -7.80 22.05 -4.62
CA SER A 31 -7.61 23.51 -4.49
C SER A 31 -6.16 23.91 -4.21
N ALA A 32 -5.42 23.10 -3.44
CA ALA A 32 -4.00 23.35 -3.18
C ALA A 32 -3.14 23.09 -4.44
N PHE A 33 -3.50 22.07 -5.22
CA PHE A 33 -2.85 21.81 -6.49
C PHE A 33 -3.17 22.91 -7.52
N GLN A 34 -4.40 23.45 -7.57
CA GLN A 34 -4.75 24.59 -8.43
C GLN A 34 -3.94 25.85 -8.10
N LYS A 35 -3.60 26.07 -6.82
CA LYS A 35 -2.72 27.19 -6.43
C LYS A 35 -1.25 26.96 -6.82
N ALA A 36 -0.82 25.70 -6.91
CA ALA A 36 0.57 25.33 -7.18
C ALA A 36 0.88 25.12 -8.66
N ILE A 37 -0.12 24.74 -9.46
CA ILE A 37 0.01 24.48 -10.89
C ILE A 37 -0.65 25.64 -11.65
N PRO A 38 0.08 26.35 -12.50
CA PRO A 38 -0.48 27.46 -13.31
C PRO A 38 -1.66 27.01 -14.16
N GLN A 39 -2.66 27.87 -14.31
CA GLN A 39 -3.80 27.62 -15.18
C GLN A 39 -3.35 27.40 -16.63
N GLY A 40 -3.99 26.46 -17.34
CA GLY A 40 -3.64 26.11 -18.73
C GLY A 40 -2.36 25.30 -18.89
N LYS A 41 -1.68 24.94 -17.81
CA LYS A 41 -0.47 24.12 -17.87
C LYS A 41 -0.79 22.68 -18.27
N LYS A 42 -0.05 22.17 -19.28
CA LYS A 42 -0.09 20.78 -19.70
C LYS A 42 0.78 19.92 -18.79
N PHE A 43 0.24 18.85 -18.25
CA PHE A 43 0.98 17.85 -17.46
C PHE A 43 0.28 16.50 -17.47
N THR A 44 0.99 15.45 -17.11
CA THR A 44 0.42 14.12 -16.83
C THR A 44 0.44 13.87 -15.34
N MET A 45 -0.71 13.49 -14.78
CA MET A 45 -0.85 13.07 -13.38
C MET A 45 -1.04 11.57 -13.30
N LEU A 46 -0.08 10.87 -12.68
CA LEU A 46 -0.21 9.46 -12.32
C LEU A 46 -0.80 9.37 -10.91
N LEU A 47 -1.96 8.73 -10.78
CA LEU A 47 -2.69 8.61 -9.53
C LEU A 47 -2.67 7.16 -9.06
N GLN A 48 -1.90 6.88 -8.01
CA GLN A 48 -1.85 5.58 -7.36
C GLN A 48 -3.09 5.38 -6.48
N LEU A 49 -3.84 4.30 -6.69
CA LEU A 49 -4.96 3.99 -5.81
C LEU A 49 -4.52 3.64 -4.39
N GLY A 50 -5.20 4.22 -3.40
CA GLY A 50 -4.99 3.95 -1.98
C GLY A 50 -6.04 3.00 -1.39
N TRP A 51 -7.24 2.96 -1.99
CA TRP A 51 -8.35 2.11 -1.56
C TRP A 51 -8.90 1.30 -2.73
N SER A 52 -9.75 0.28 -2.47
CA SER A 52 -10.26 -0.60 -3.53
C SER A 52 -11.41 0.03 -4.30
N ALA A 53 -11.21 0.22 -5.60
CA ALA A 53 -12.24 0.59 -6.55
C ALA A 53 -13.12 -0.60 -7.01
N GLU A 54 -12.96 -1.78 -6.44
CA GLU A 54 -13.88 -2.91 -6.63
C GLU A 54 -15.20 -2.70 -5.88
N LEU A 55 -15.22 -1.78 -4.90
CA LEU A 55 -16.45 -1.31 -4.28
C LEU A 55 -17.12 -0.28 -5.18
N PRO A 56 -18.40 -0.48 -5.58
CA PRO A 56 -19.10 0.42 -6.51
C PRO A 56 -19.10 1.89 -6.03
N GLU A 57 -19.34 2.13 -4.75
CA GLU A 57 -19.35 3.46 -4.16
C GLU A 57 -17.99 4.16 -4.24
N VAL A 58 -16.89 3.40 -4.14
CA VAL A 58 -15.53 3.94 -4.28
C VAL A 58 -15.22 4.25 -5.74
N ALA A 59 -15.64 3.39 -6.67
CA ALA A 59 -15.49 3.62 -8.10
C ALA A 59 -16.27 4.85 -8.57
N ASP A 60 -17.50 5.03 -8.09
CA ASP A 60 -18.34 6.19 -8.40
C ASP A 60 -17.76 7.48 -7.81
N GLU A 61 -17.29 7.46 -6.55
CA GLU A 61 -16.60 8.60 -5.95
C GLU A 61 -15.35 8.97 -6.76
N LEU A 62 -14.53 7.99 -7.13
CA LEU A 62 -13.33 8.21 -7.94
C LEU A 62 -13.68 8.85 -9.29
N LYS A 63 -14.70 8.33 -9.99
CA LYS A 63 -15.17 8.87 -11.27
C LYS A 63 -15.60 10.33 -11.14
N ASN A 64 -16.41 10.66 -10.13
CA ASN A 64 -16.90 12.00 -9.90
C ASN A 64 -15.75 12.99 -9.58
N ARG A 65 -14.86 12.61 -8.67
CA ARG A 65 -13.69 13.43 -8.32
C ARG A 65 -12.71 13.62 -9.47
N LEU A 66 -12.54 12.61 -10.33
CA LEU A 66 -11.74 12.75 -11.55
C LEU A 66 -12.40 13.72 -12.55
N ALA A 67 -13.73 13.75 -12.65
CA ALA A 67 -14.42 14.75 -13.45
C ALA A 67 -14.18 16.17 -12.94
N GLU A 68 -14.24 16.40 -11.62
CA GLU A 68 -13.87 17.67 -10.98
C GLU A 68 -12.42 18.03 -11.28
N ALA A 69 -11.49 17.09 -11.19
CA ALA A 69 -10.08 17.32 -11.48
C ALA A 69 -9.84 17.68 -12.97
N LYS A 70 -10.53 17.01 -13.90
CA LYS A 70 -10.48 17.32 -15.34
C LYS A 70 -11.03 18.72 -15.64
N ASN A 71 -12.08 19.13 -14.95
CA ASN A 71 -12.61 20.50 -15.07
C ASN A 71 -11.62 21.54 -14.50
N ALA A 72 -10.95 21.21 -13.38
CA ALA A 72 -9.95 22.09 -12.76
C ALA A 72 -8.67 22.21 -13.59
N PHE A 73 -8.31 21.18 -14.35
CA PHE A 73 -7.10 21.07 -15.16
C PHE A 73 -7.43 20.47 -16.54
N PRO A 74 -8.08 21.24 -17.45
CA PRO A 74 -8.56 20.73 -18.73
C PRO A 74 -7.44 20.27 -19.68
N GLU A 75 -6.21 20.78 -19.50
CA GLU A 75 -5.04 20.39 -20.29
C GLU A 75 -4.24 19.23 -19.70
N ALA A 76 -4.67 18.69 -18.54
CA ALA A 76 -3.98 17.61 -17.88
C ALA A 76 -4.48 16.25 -18.37
N ARG A 77 -3.54 15.27 -18.46
CA ARG A 77 -3.84 13.86 -18.66
C ARG A 77 -3.79 13.16 -17.31
N PHE A 78 -4.88 12.48 -16.94
CA PHE A 78 -4.97 11.71 -15.71
C PHE A 78 -4.88 10.22 -16.01
N ILE A 79 -3.95 9.54 -15.39
CA ILE A 79 -3.73 8.10 -15.52
C ILE A 79 -3.80 7.47 -14.13
N ILE A 80 -4.62 6.44 -13.99
CA ILE A 80 -4.75 5.70 -12.72
C ILE A 80 -3.79 4.51 -12.71
N LEU A 81 -3.12 4.30 -11.58
CA LEU A 81 -2.36 3.09 -11.28
C LEU A 81 -3.18 2.24 -10.33
N ALA A 82 -3.80 1.19 -10.85
CA ALA A 82 -4.69 0.29 -10.13
C ALA A 82 -3.91 -0.81 -9.39
N ASN A 83 -4.49 -1.35 -8.31
CA ASN A 83 -3.87 -2.39 -7.50
C ASN A 83 -4.25 -3.81 -7.93
N SER A 84 -5.35 -3.99 -8.69
CA SER A 84 -5.81 -5.30 -9.19
C SER A 84 -6.25 -5.24 -10.64
N ALA A 85 -6.30 -6.41 -11.29
CA ALA A 85 -6.86 -6.55 -12.63
C ALA A 85 -8.34 -6.14 -12.67
N LYS A 86 -9.10 -6.47 -11.62
CA LYS A 86 -10.52 -6.12 -11.52
C LYS A 86 -10.74 -4.61 -11.43
N GLU A 87 -9.93 -3.90 -10.62
CA GLU A 87 -9.94 -2.44 -10.58
C GLU A 87 -9.62 -1.85 -11.97
N THR A 88 -8.65 -2.45 -12.68
CA THR A 88 -8.28 -2.01 -14.04
C THR A 88 -9.46 -2.14 -15.00
N GLU A 89 -10.21 -3.24 -14.96
CA GLU A 89 -11.43 -3.43 -15.77
C GLU A 89 -12.48 -2.35 -15.48
N ILE A 90 -12.77 -2.11 -14.21
CA ILE A 90 -13.76 -1.12 -13.77
C ILE A 90 -13.35 0.30 -14.22
N ILE A 91 -12.14 0.71 -13.90
CA ILE A 91 -11.66 2.08 -14.16
C ILE A 91 -11.51 2.36 -15.66
N ARG A 92 -11.14 1.35 -16.45
CA ARG A 92 -11.02 1.49 -17.92
C ARG A 92 -12.31 1.98 -18.59
N THR A 93 -13.47 1.77 -17.96
CA THR A 93 -14.75 2.24 -18.48
C THR A 93 -14.91 3.77 -18.46
N PHE A 94 -14.12 4.49 -17.64
CA PHE A 94 -14.23 5.94 -17.48
C PHE A 94 -12.91 6.72 -17.44
N ASN A 95 -11.77 6.03 -17.33
CA ASN A 95 -10.46 6.67 -17.33
C ASN A 95 -9.34 5.75 -17.85
N GLU A 96 -8.24 6.35 -18.28
CA GLU A 96 -7.01 5.63 -18.59
C GLU A 96 -6.41 5.02 -17.33
N VAL A 97 -6.02 3.73 -17.40
CA VAL A 97 -5.57 2.96 -16.24
C VAL A 97 -4.53 1.91 -16.62
N TYR A 98 -3.58 1.71 -15.73
CA TYR A 98 -2.57 0.65 -15.80
C TYR A 98 -2.56 -0.16 -14.52
N LEU A 99 -2.28 -1.46 -14.60
CA LEU A 99 -2.07 -2.30 -13.43
C LEU A 99 -0.66 -2.04 -12.88
N ALA A 100 -0.62 -1.37 -11.75
CA ALA A 100 0.64 -1.10 -11.05
C ALA A 100 0.37 -0.96 -9.55
N GLN A 101 0.37 -2.08 -8.86
CA GLN A 101 0.11 -2.12 -7.42
C GLN A 101 1.17 -1.32 -6.65
N HIS A 102 0.77 -0.53 -5.67
CA HIS A 102 1.70 0.34 -4.96
C HIS A 102 2.84 -0.40 -4.24
N ASN A 103 2.66 -1.66 -3.86
CA ASN A 103 3.73 -2.48 -3.26
C ASN A 103 4.84 -2.83 -4.26
N ALA A 104 4.59 -2.74 -5.58
CA ALA A 104 5.64 -2.90 -6.57
C ALA A 104 6.78 -1.89 -6.39
N PHE A 105 6.47 -0.70 -5.85
CA PHE A 105 7.43 0.38 -5.64
C PHE A 105 8.11 0.37 -4.26
N LEU A 106 7.90 -0.66 -3.43
CA LEU A 106 8.68 -0.85 -2.22
C LEU A 106 10.16 -1.05 -2.56
N ASP A 107 11.04 -0.47 -1.74
CA ASP A 107 12.49 -0.60 -1.90
C ASP A 107 12.99 -1.89 -1.24
N PRO A 108 13.41 -2.91 -2.00
CA PRO A 108 13.86 -4.17 -1.43
C PRO A 108 15.06 -4.03 -0.48
N ALA A 109 15.90 -3.00 -0.65
CA ALA A 109 17.07 -2.77 0.18
C ALA A 109 16.71 -2.40 1.64
N ARG A 110 15.48 -1.97 1.88
CA ARG A 110 15.00 -1.62 3.24
C ARG A 110 14.53 -2.82 4.06
N TYR A 111 14.35 -3.97 3.42
CA TYR A 111 13.80 -5.17 4.05
C TYR A 111 14.84 -6.28 4.01
N PRO A 112 15.34 -6.75 5.16
CA PRO A 112 16.25 -7.88 5.19
C PRO A 112 15.49 -9.15 4.79
N ALA A 113 16.14 -10.04 4.03
CA ALA A 113 15.61 -11.39 3.88
C ALA A 113 15.70 -12.13 5.22
N ALA A 114 14.70 -12.92 5.55
CA ALA A 114 14.66 -13.71 6.79
C ALA A 114 15.66 -14.88 6.73
N LYS A 115 16.95 -14.58 6.69
CA LYS A 115 18.00 -15.58 6.78
C LYS A 115 18.02 -16.14 8.19
N LYS A 116 17.62 -17.41 8.37
CA LYS A 116 17.83 -18.23 9.59
C LYS A 116 17.70 -17.50 10.95
N LEU A 117 16.91 -16.42 11.02
CA LEU A 117 16.60 -15.78 12.29
C LEU A 117 15.73 -16.76 13.11
N LYS A 118 16.02 -16.87 14.40
CA LYS A 118 15.17 -17.66 15.30
C LYS A 118 13.78 -17.02 15.31
N ARG A 119 12.80 -17.74 14.76
CA ARG A 119 11.39 -17.32 14.81
C ARG A 119 10.96 -17.28 16.27
N ARG A 120 10.40 -16.15 16.67
CA ARG A 120 9.94 -15.89 18.03
C ARG A 120 8.43 -15.98 18.13
N PHE A 121 7.75 -15.74 17.02
CA PHE A 121 6.30 -15.70 16.93
C PHE A 121 5.81 -16.64 15.83
N ASP A 122 4.63 -17.21 16.04
CA ASP A 122 3.97 -18.02 15.03
C ASP A 122 3.38 -17.11 13.94
N ALA A 123 2.82 -15.96 14.33
CA ALA A 123 2.30 -14.98 13.41
C ALA A 123 2.62 -13.55 13.83
N LEU A 124 2.67 -12.67 12.84
CA LEU A 124 2.77 -11.22 13.00
C LEU A 124 1.62 -10.54 12.24
N TYR A 125 0.92 -9.62 12.89
CA TYR A 125 -0.07 -8.78 12.23
C TYR A 125 0.33 -7.30 12.30
N ILE A 126 0.72 -6.72 11.15
CA ILE A 126 1.01 -5.29 11.03
C ILE A 126 -0.22 -4.60 10.46
N ALA A 127 -1.00 -3.99 11.31
CA ALA A 127 -2.23 -3.30 10.92
C ALA A 127 -2.58 -2.18 11.91
N ARG A 128 -3.21 -1.11 11.40
CA ARG A 128 -3.86 -0.14 12.27
C ARG A 128 -4.99 -0.83 13.03
N ILE A 129 -5.19 -0.48 14.30
CA ILE A 129 -6.25 -1.05 15.11
C ILE A 129 -7.55 -0.35 14.78
N THR A 130 -8.29 -0.97 13.88
CA THR A 130 -9.60 -0.51 13.38
C THR A 130 -10.49 -1.71 13.11
N PRO A 131 -11.81 -1.60 13.20
CA PRO A 131 -12.73 -2.73 12.99
C PRO A 131 -12.53 -3.44 11.65
N PHE A 132 -12.30 -2.69 10.57
CA PHE A 132 -12.16 -3.29 9.22
C PHE A 132 -10.91 -4.17 9.06
N LYS A 133 -9.92 -4.06 9.97
CA LYS A 133 -8.73 -4.93 10.01
C LYS A 133 -9.00 -6.29 10.66
N ARG A 134 -10.19 -6.47 11.26
CA ARG A 134 -10.71 -7.75 11.76
C ARG A 134 -9.73 -8.52 12.64
N HIS A 135 -9.12 -7.82 13.63
CA HIS A 135 -8.13 -8.43 14.56
C HIS A 135 -8.70 -9.66 15.26
N PHE A 136 -10.02 -9.69 15.52
CA PHE A 136 -10.69 -10.82 16.17
C PHE A 136 -10.44 -12.17 15.47
N LEU A 137 -10.16 -12.19 14.17
CA LEU A 137 -9.82 -13.41 13.44
C LEU A 137 -8.47 -14.01 13.85
N ALA A 138 -7.65 -13.29 14.59
CA ALA A 138 -6.37 -13.77 15.11
C ALA A 138 -6.45 -14.25 16.58
N GLU A 139 -7.61 -14.24 17.22
CA GLU A 139 -7.76 -14.47 18.67
C GLU A 139 -7.34 -15.87 19.13
N LYS A 140 -7.30 -16.88 18.25
CA LYS A 140 -6.88 -18.26 18.56
C LYS A 140 -5.39 -18.54 18.29
N ILE A 141 -4.60 -17.51 17.97
CA ILE A 141 -3.17 -17.62 17.77
C ILE A 141 -2.48 -17.31 19.09
N GLU A 142 -1.89 -18.31 19.75
CA GLU A 142 -1.27 -18.13 21.08
C GLU A 142 0.00 -17.28 21.02
N ASN A 143 0.89 -17.55 20.09
CA ASN A 143 2.18 -16.86 19.97
C ASN A 143 2.14 -15.78 18.89
N LEU A 144 1.43 -14.71 19.17
CA LEU A 144 1.10 -13.61 18.22
C LEU A 144 1.83 -12.31 18.58
N HIS A 145 2.36 -11.65 17.55
CA HIS A 145 2.86 -10.27 17.65
C HIS A 145 1.94 -9.31 16.88
N LEU A 146 1.35 -8.37 17.56
CA LEU A 146 0.55 -7.29 16.98
C LEU A 146 1.37 -6.02 16.88
N ILE A 147 1.50 -5.45 15.69
CA ILE A 147 2.16 -4.16 15.46
C ILE A 147 1.18 -3.19 14.81
N GLY A 148 0.91 -2.09 15.47
CA GLY A 148 0.02 -1.08 14.93
C GLY A 148 -0.17 0.10 15.85
N SER A 149 -0.98 1.04 15.40
CA SER A 149 -1.43 2.20 16.17
C SER A 149 -2.93 2.37 16.00
N TYR A 150 -3.53 3.14 16.86
CA TYR A 150 -4.92 3.56 16.78
C TYR A 150 -5.00 5.09 16.82
N SER A 151 -6.12 5.65 16.39
CA SER A 151 -6.47 7.04 16.61
C SER A 151 -7.35 7.17 17.87
N GLU A 152 -7.47 8.37 18.44
CA GLU A 152 -8.36 8.61 19.59
C GLU A 152 -9.80 8.13 19.35
N LYS A 153 -10.28 8.22 18.11
CA LYS A 153 -11.62 7.73 17.72
C LYS A 153 -11.75 6.21 17.82
N GLU A 154 -10.65 5.49 17.81
CA GLU A 154 -10.58 4.02 17.82
C GLU A 154 -10.12 3.47 19.18
N LYS A 155 -10.00 4.33 20.20
CA LYS A 155 -9.48 3.97 21.52
C LYS A 155 -10.29 2.85 22.18
N GLU A 156 -11.60 2.95 22.16
CA GLU A 156 -12.50 1.93 22.72
C GLU A 156 -12.29 0.57 22.03
N TYR A 157 -12.31 0.55 20.69
CA TYR A 157 -12.02 -0.65 19.93
C TYR A 157 -10.63 -1.23 20.20
N PHE A 158 -9.64 -0.37 20.41
CA PHE A 158 -8.30 -0.78 20.81
C PHE A 158 -8.29 -1.47 22.19
N GLU A 159 -8.92 -0.88 23.18
CA GLU A 159 -9.00 -1.43 24.55
C GLU A 159 -9.76 -2.77 24.58
N GLU A 160 -10.84 -2.90 23.81
CA GLU A 160 -11.56 -4.16 23.62
C GLU A 160 -10.69 -5.21 22.91
N THR A 161 -9.96 -4.80 21.89
CA THR A 161 -9.04 -5.69 21.16
C THR A 161 -7.98 -6.23 22.11
N LEU A 162 -7.35 -5.39 22.91
CA LEU A 162 -6.34 -5.84 23.88
C LEU A 162 -6.86 -6.88 24.86
N LYS A 163 -8.10 -6.75 25.34
CA LYS A 163 -8.72 -7.73 26.25
C LYS A 163 -8.84 -9.12 25.63
N LYS A 164 -9.04 -9.19 24.30
CA LYS A 164 -9.13 -10.47 23.56
C LYS A 164 -7.78 -11.13 23.31
N PHE A 165 -6.67 -10.40 23.47
CA PHE A 165 -5.32 -10.89 23.20
C PHE A 165 -4.38 -10.75 24.41
N PRO A 166 -4.73 -11.32 25.58
CA PRO A 166 -3.93 -11.15 26.81
C PRO A 166 -2.53 -11.75 26.70
N HIS A 167 -2.31 -12.68 25.77
CA HIS A 167 -1.05 -13.38 25.53
C HIS A 167 -0.25 -12.80 24.37
N ALA A 168 -0.84 -11.93 23.53
CA ALA A 168 -0.14 -11.36 22.40
C ALA A 168 0.87 -10.29 22.82
N VAL A 169 2.01 -10.28 22.15
CA VAL A 169 2.96 -9.15 22.27
C VAL A 169 2.44 -8.00 21.45
N TRP A 170 2.33 -6.84 22.07
CA TRP A 170 1.85 -5.62 21.43
C TRP A 170 2.98 -4.60 21.26
N SER A 171 3.15 -4.05 20.05
CA SER A 171 4.12 -3.00 19.76
C SER A 171 3.47 -1.83 19.03
N GLN A 172 3.62 -0.63 19.58
CA GLN A 172 3.17 0.63 18.97
C GLN A 172 4.35 1.45 18.49
N LYS A 173 4.11 2.32 17.49
CA LYS A 173 5.08 3.31 17.01
C LYS A 173 6.45 2.71 16.66
N VAL A 174 6.47 1.47 16.15
CA VAL A 174 7.72 0.86 15.69
C VAL A 174 8.28 1.69 14.53
N PRO A 175 9.52 2.21 14.63
CA PRO A 175 10.13 2.94 13.53
C PRO A 175 10.22 2.10 12.26
N SER A 176 9.95 2.71 11.10
CA SER A 176 9.84 1.98 9.82
C SER A 176 11.09 1.17 9.45
N PHE A 177 12.26 1.60 9.88
CA PHE A 177 13.52 0.87 9.63
C PHE A 177 13.69 -0.40 10.47
N PHE A 178 12.90 -0.56 11.55
CA PHE A 178 12.87 -1.81 12.33
C PHE A 178 11.80 -2.80 11.89
N ILE A 179 10.82 -2.37 11.09
CA ILE A 179 9.69 -3.21 10.68
C ILE A 179 10.16 -4.50 10.01
N GLY A 180 11.10 -4.43 9.05
CA GLY A 180 11.62 -5.61 8.38
C GLY A 180 12.24 -6.62 9.36
N ARG A 181 12.97 -6.15 10.38
CA ARG A 181 13.51 -7.03 11.42
C ARG A 181 12.41 -7.70 12.23
N LYS A 182 11.33 -6.96 12.57
CA LYS A 182 10.18 -7.52 13.29
C LYS A 182 9.43 -8.57 12.46
N ILE A 183 9.29 -8.34 11.17
CA ILE A 183 8.69 -9.31 10.26
C ILE A 183 9.48 -10.63 10.27
N CYS A 184 10.80 -10.55 10.20
CA CYS A 184 11.66 -11.74 10.21
C CYS A 184 11.62 -12.55 11.52
N GLU A 185 11.04 -12.03 12.60
CA GLU A 185 10.86 -12.74 13.87
C GLU A 185 9.63 -13.69 13.87
N ALA A 186 8.77 -13.64 12.83
CA ALA A 186 7.55 -14.44 12.74
C ALA A 186 7.62 -15.57 11.70
N ALA A 187 6.83 -16.61 11.90
CA ALA A 187 6.68 -17.70 10.94
C ALA A 187 5.85 -17.29 9.73
N CYS A 188 4.80 -16.48 9.94
CA CYS A 188 3.99 -15.90 8.87
C CYS A 188 3.47 -14.50 9.22
N GLY A 189 3.09 -13.74 8.19
CA GLY A 189 2.35 -12.50 8.30
C GLY A 189 0.85 -12.71 8.14
N LEU A 190 0.03 -11.85 8.76
CA LEU A 190 -1.43 -11.89 8.63
C LEU A 190 -1.95 -10.76 7.75
N ALA A 191 -2.98 -11.07 6.95
CA ALA A 191 -3.69 -10.14 6.08
C ALA A 191 -5.20 -10.43 6.13
N LEU A 192 -5.90 -9.83 7.09
CA LEU A 192 -7.24 -10.26 7.50
C LEU A 192 -8.38 -9.30 7.11
N SER A 193 -8.11 -8.14 6.53
CA SER A 193 -9.16 -7.20 6.11
C SER A 193 -10.03 -7.78 4.99
N ALA A 194 -11.35 -7.52 5.01
CA ALA A 194 -12.26 -7.93 3.95
C ALA A 194 -12.13 -7.07 2.68
N VAL A 195 -11.72 -5.83 2.84
CA VAL A 195 -11.50 -4.87 1.75
C VAL A 195 -10.18 -4.16 1.98
N GLU A 196 -9.35 -4.10 0.94
CA GLU A 196 -8.06 -3.40 1.00
C GLU A 196 -7.63 -3.03 -0.42
N GLY A 197 -7.08 -1.84 -0.63
CA GLY A 197 -6.48 -1.48 -1.93
C GLY A 197 -5.27 -2.38 -2.23
N ALA A 198 -4.15 -2.08 -1.58
CA ALA A 198 -3.00 -2.97 -1.52
C ALA A 198 -2.31 -2.78 -0.16
N MET A 199 -2.44 -3.73 0.72
CA MET A 199 -1.90 -3.68 2.07
C MET A 199 -0.37 -3.65 2.03
N PHE A 200 0.28 -2.56 2.50
CA PHE A 200 1.74 -2.42 2.46
C PHE A 200 2.46 -3.57 3.16
N SER A 201 1.96 -4.02 4.29
CA SER A 201 2.58 -5.12 5.04
C SER A 201 2.63 -6.43 4.25
N CYS A 202 1.74 -6.70 3.30
CA CYS A 202 1.84 -7.86 2.42
C CYS A 202 3.11 -7.83 1.57
N GLY A 203 3.41 -6.68 0.96
CA GLY A 203 4.67 -6.48 0.24
C GLY A 203 5.89 -6.54 1.16
N GLU A 204 5.79 -5.98 2.37
CA GLU A 204 6.85 -6.02 3.38
C GLU A 204 7.12 -7.45 3.87
N TYR A 205 6.07 -8.27 4.09
CA TYR A 205 6.21 -9.71 4.42
C TYR A 205 6.95 -10.44 3.31
N SER A 206 6.51 -10.30 2.06
CA SER A 206 7.14 -10.97 0.92
C SER A 206 8.59 -10.52 0.72
N LEU A 207 8.91 -9.23 0.88
CA LEU A 207 10.29 -8.72 0.81
C LEU A 207 11.18 -9.24 1.94
N CYS A 208 10.61 -9.57 3.09
CA CYS A 208 11.30 -10.24 4.18
C CYS A 208 11.36 -11.77 4.00
N GLY A 209 10.72 -12.33 2.98
CA GLY A 209 10.64 -13.76 2.76
C GLY A 209 9.74 -14.50 3.77
N VAL A 210 8.69 -13.84 4.23
CA VAL A 210 7.73 -14.38 5.20
C VAL A 210 6.41 -14.68 4.48
N PRO A 211 5.91 -15.94 4.56
CA PRO A 211 4.65 -16.34 3.93
C PRO A 211 3.45 -15.66 4.61
N VAL A 212 2.30 -15.64 3.95
CA VAL A 212 1.12 -14.91 4.40
C VAL A 212 -0.06 -15.85 4.64
N VAL A 213 -0.74 -15.68 5.77
CA VAL A 213 -2.12 -16.14 5.96
C VAL A 213 -3.05 -15.02 5.58
N ASN A 214 -3.85 -15.26 4.56
CA ASN A 214 -4.73 -14.30 3.93
C ASN A 214 -6.20 -14.74 4.11
N THR A 215 -7.12 -13.80 4.17
CA THR A 215 -8.55 -14.06 4.00
C THR A 215 -9.01 -13.52 2.66
N ARG A 216 -10.15 -13.96 2.12
CA ARG A 216 -10.71 -13.38 0.90
C ARG A 216 -10.94 -11.89 1.09
N ASN A 217 -10.61 -11.09 0.06
CA ASN A 217 -10.79 -9.64 0.11
C ASN A 217 -11.21 -9.07 -1.24
N LEU A 218 -11.79 -7.88 -1.21
CA LEU A 218 -11.97 -7.03 -2.39
C LEU A 218 -10.78 -6.08 -2.49
N GLY A 219 -10.13 -6.05 -3.64
CA GLY A 219 -8.99 -5.18 -3.96
C GLY A 219 -7.70 -5.93 -4.23
N GLY A 220 -6.64 -5.17 -4.44
CA GLY A 220 -5.37 -5.66 -4.99
C GLY A 220 -4.37 -6.23 -3.98
N ARG A 221 -4.75 -6.49 -2.73
CA ARG A 221 -3.83 -6.95 -1.67
C ARG A 221 -2.98 -8.15 -2.10
N ASP A 222 -3.55 -9.06 -2.86
CA ASP A 222 -2.97 -10.34 -3.24
C ASP A 222 -2.15 -10.30 -4.54
N THR A 223 -2.32 -9.26 -5.35
CA THR A 223 -1.82 -9.17 -6.74
C THR A 223 -0.32 -9.50 -6.90
N LEU A 224 0.50 -9.20 -5.91
CA LEU A 224 1.94 -9.46 -5.95
C LEU A 224 2.40 -10.57 -5.01
N LEU A 225 1.49 -11.21 -4.26
CA LEU A 225 1.86 -12.30 -3.37
C LEU A 225 2.17 -13.55 -4.18
N PRO A 226 3.31 -14.25 -3.92
CA PRO A 226 3.60 -15.52 -4.58
C PRO A 226 2.62 -16.62 -4.11
N ASP A 227 1.96 -17.30 -5.05
CA ASP A 227 0.92 -18.31 -4.76
C ASP A 227 1.41 -19.39 -3.79
N PHE A 228 2.64 -19.85 -3.92
CA PHE A 228 3.22 -20.88 -3.05
C PHE A 228 3.51 -20.40 -1.62
N ALA A 229 3.44 -19.09 -1.36
CA ALA A 229 3.70 -18.45 -0.07
C ALA A 229 2.44 -17.81 0.54
N VAL A 230 1.26 -18.12 0.03
CA VAL A 230 -0.03 -17.63 0.53
C VAL A 230 -0.94 -18.79 0.87
N ARG A 231 -1.62 -18.70 2.00
CA ARG A 231 -2.73 -19.59 2.34
C ARG A 231 -3.97 -18.78 2.64
N TYR A 232 -5.08 -19.18 2.05
CA TYR A 232 -6.37 -18.54 2.27
C TYR A 232 -7.11 -19.25 3.41
N ALA A 233 -7.40 -18.49 4.45
CA ALA A 233 -8.25 -18.91 5.56
C ALA A 233 -9.69 -18.43 5.31
N GLU A 234 -10.65 -19.20 5.79
CA GLU A 234 -12.02 -18.74 5.94
C GLU A 234 -12.10 -17.63 7.01
N ASP A 235 -13.17 -16.85 7.02
CA ASP A 235 -13.40 -15.71 7.92
C ASP A 235 -13.73 -16.18 9.36
N THR A 236 -12.95 -17.12 9.89
CA THR A 236 -13.06 -17.64 11.27
C THR A 236 -11.69 -17.67 11.93
N ALA A 237 -11.68 -17.48 13.25
CA ALA A 237 -10.43 -17.52 14.03
C ALA A 237 -9.78 -18.91 14.00
N GLU A 238 -10.59 -19.97 13.94
CA GLU A 238 -10.14 -21.36 13.81
C GLU A 238 -9.37 -21.57 12.51
N SER A 239 -9.95 -21.15 11.38
CA SER A 239 -9.30 -21.33 10.08
C SER A 239 -8.02 -20.52 9.98
N VAL A 240 -8.00 -19.29 10.50
CA VAL A 240 -6.78 -18.48 10.55
C VAL A 240 -5.69 -19.17 11.38
N ALA A 241 -6.01 -19.64 12.58
CA ALA A 241 -5.07 -20.36 13.44
C ALA A 241 -4.52 -21.64 12.79
N GLN A 242 -5.36 -22.43 12.14
CA GLN A 242 -4.94 -23.65 11.40
C GLN A 242 -3.96 -23.31 10.26
N ASN A 243 -4.19 -22.22 9.53
CA ASN A 243 -3.29 -21.80 8.46
C ASN A 243 -1.96 -21.22 9.01
N VAL A 244 -1.97 -20.59 10.18
CA VAL A 244 -0.75 -20.20 10.90
C VAL A 244 0.04 -21.44 11.31
N GLU A 245 -0.61 -22.42 11.94
CA GLU A 245 0.03 -23.68 12.33
C GLU A 245 0.65 -24.43 11.14
N TYR A 246 -0.01 -24.39 9.98
CA TYR A 246 0.57 -24.94 8.75
C TYR A 246 1.91 -24.29 8.42
N TRP A 247 2.02 -22.94 8.42
CA TRP A 247 3.28 -22.25 8.12
C TRP A 247 4.36 -22.47 9.18
N VAL A 248 3.98 -22.66 10.43
CA VAL A 248 4.92 -23.03 11.50
C VAL A 248 5.56 -24.40 11.21
N LYS A 249 4.75 -25.36 10.74
CA LYS A 249 5.19 -26.74 10.45
C LYS A 249 5.85 -26.89 9.07
N ASN A 250 5.49 -26.04 8.11
CA ASN A 250 5.92 -26.13 6.70
C ASN A 250 6.64 -24.83 6.27
N PRO A 251 7.86 -24.57 6.73
CA PRO A 251 8.59 -23.38 6.38
C PRO A 251 8.99 -23.41 4.89
N VAL A 252 8.85 -22.26 4.22
CA VAL A 252 9.29 -22.01 2.84
C VAL A 252 10.64 -21.28 2.88
N ASP A 253 11.47 -21.45 1.84
CA ASP A 253 12.70 -20.68 1.71
C ASP A 253 12.39 -19.18 1.59
N PRO A 254 12.86 -18.35 2.53
CA PRO A 254 12.62 -16.92 2.50
C PRO A 254 13.16 -16.22 1.26
N GLN A 255 14.25 -16.72 0.69
CA GLN A 255 14.83 -16.12 -0.49
C GLN A 255 13.96 -16.36 -1.72
N GLU A 256 13.35 -17.53 -1.82
CA GLU A 256 12.43 -17.89 -2.91
C GLU A 256 11.19 -16.98 -2.92
N ILE A 257 10.58 -16.75 -1.74
CA ILE A 257 9.45 -15.83 -1.59
C ILE A 257 9.84 -14.41 -2.03
N ARG A 258 10.97 -13.94 -1.52
CA ARG A 258 11.49 -12.61 -1.84
C ARG A 258 11.73 -12.43 -3.34
N ASP A 259 12.40 -13.39 -3.98
CA ASP A 259 12.76 -13.32 -5.38
C ASP A 259 11.52 -13.37 -6.28
N ALA A 260 10.53 -14.20 -5.93
CA ALA A 260 9.25 -14.25 -6.65
C ALA A 260 8.51 -12.91 -6.59
N PHE A 261 8.42 -12.31 -5.39
CA PHE A 261 7.82 -10.98 -5.23
C PHE A 261 8.58 -9.91 -6.02
N ILE A 262 9.91 -9.89 -5.97
CA ILE A 262 10.72 -8.90 -6.70
C ILE A 262 10.54 -9.06 -8.22
N ARG A 263 10.45 -10.30 -8.74
CA ARG A 263 10.19 -10.53 -10.17
C ARG A 263 8.83 -9.96 -10.58
N ALA A 264 7.76 -10.27 -9.84
CA ALA A 264 6.42 -9.75 -10.12
C ALA A 264 6.35 -8.21 -10.03
N ALA A 265 6.93 -7.64 -8.98
CA ALA A 265 7.04 -6.20 -8.80
C ALA A 265 7.83 -5.50 -9.91
N SER A 266 8.91 -6.14 -10.39
CA SER A 266 9.75 -5.61 -11.47
C SER A 266 9.02 -5.59 -12.81
N ALA A 267 8.16 -6.57 -13.09
CA ALA A 267 7.32 -6.57 -14.29
C ALA A 267 6.37 -5.36 -14.30
N GLN A 268 5.66 -5.11 -13.23
CA GLN A 268 4.78 -3.93 -13.13
C GLN A 268 5.56 -2.60 -13.18
N LYS A 269 6.75 -2.54 -12.59
CA LYS A 269 7.63 -1.36 -12.73
C LYS A 269 8.06 -1.11 -14.16
N ALA A 270 8.37 -2.16 -14.92
CA ALA A 270 8.76 -2.04 -16.32
C ALA A 270 7.63 -1.43 -17.15
N GLU A 271 6.39 -1.88 -16.96
CA GLU A 271 5.23 -1.30 -17.67
C GLU A 271 5.06 0.19 -17.36
N VAL A 272 5.21 0.61 -16.09
CA VAL A 272 5.16 2.03 -15.71
C VAL A 272 6.35 2.79 -16.29
N GLN A 273 7.53 2.18 -16.35
CA GLN A 273 8.72 2.80 -16.97
C GLN A 273 8.51 3.05 -18.46
N ASP A 274 7.93 2.08 -19.18
CA ASP A 274 7.63 2.19 -20.61
C ASP A 274 6.55 3.26 -20.87
N LEU A 275 5.54 3.32 -20.02
CA LEU A 275 4.54 4.39 -20.04
C LEU A 275 5.20 5.77 -19.87
N LEU A 276 6.09 5.94 -18.88
CA LEU A 276 6.79 7.20 -18.66
C LEU A 276 7.67 7.60 -19.86
N ASN A 277 8.39 6.63 -20.42
CA ASN A 277 9.24 6.85 -21.60
C ASN A 277 8.40 7.26 -22.82
N SER A 278 7.24 6.62 -23.00
CA SER A 278 6.29 6.96 -24.08
C SER A 278 5.75 8.38 -23.94
N ILE A 279 5.34 8.78 -22.74
CA ILE A 279 4.82 10.13 -22.46
C ILE A 279 5.91 11.19 -22.68
N ALA A 280 7.13 10.90 -22.23
CA ALA A 280 8.24 11.83 -22.29
C ALA A 280 8.92 11.90 -23.67
N GLY A 281 8.68 10.93 -24.56
CA GLY A 281 9.41 10.79 -25.84
C GLY A 281 10.91 10.51 -25.66
N ARG A 282 11.35 10.12 -24.46
CA ARG A 282 12.73 9.83 -24.09
C ARG A 282 12.79 8.97 -22.84
N SER A 283 13.95 8.40 -22.56
CA SER A 283 14.15 7.68 -21.31
C SER A 283 14.00 8.63 -20.09
N VAL A 284 13.10 8.28 -19.20
CA VAL A 284 12.85 8.96 -17.92
C VAL A 284 13.12 7.96 -16.81
N ARG A 285 13.98 8.31 -15.89
CA ARG A 285 14.29 7.42 -14.76
C ARG A 285 13.13 7.34 -13.79
N LEU A 286 12.50 6.18 -13.68
CA LEU A 286 11.58 5.88 -12.60
C LEU A 286 12.38 5.84 -11.28
N PRO A 287 12.07 6.68 -10.29
CA PRO A 287 12.79 6.64 -9.03
C PRO A 287 12.57 5.25 -8.37
N HIS A 288 13.64 4.72 -7.76
CA HIS A 288 13.57 3.44 -7.01
C HIS A 288 12.49 3.43 -5.91
N LYS A 289 11.96 4.59 -5.57
CA LYS A 289 10.99 4.84 -4.51
C LYS A 289 9.89 5.75 -5.03
N LEU A 290 8.89 5.20 -5.70
CA LEU A 290 7.58 5.85 -5.80
C LEU A 290 6.77 5.70 -4.51
N ASN A 291 7.39 5.19 -3.45
CA ASN A 291 6.72 5.13 -2.16
C ASN A 291 6.51 6.54 -1.61
N ILE A 292 5.43 7.15 -2.05
CA ILE A 292 4.97 8.49 -1.69
C ILE A 292 4.84 8.63 -0.16
N ARG A 293 4.60 7.53 0.56
CA ARG A 293 4.67 7.46 2.03
C ARG A 293 6.05 7.71 2.63
N CYS A 294 7.13 7.46 1.89
CA CYS A 294 8.49 7.64 2.40
C CYS A 294 9.04 9.06 2.26
N ARG A 295 8.36 9.93 1.55
CA ARG A 295 8.63 11.36 1.64
C ARG A 295 7.87 11.88 2.85
N LEU A 296 8.63 12.23 3.90
CA LEU A 296 8.20 13.02 5.06
C LEU A 296 6.69 13.22 5.12
N LEU A 297 6.03 12.49 5.97
CA LEU A 297 4.61 12.57 6.28
C LEU A 297 3.87 13.57 5.38
N PRO A 298 3.09 13.15 4.39
CA PRO A 298 2.40 14.05 3.45
C PRO A 298 1.70 15.19 4.18
N HIS A 299 1.21 14.91 5.38
CA HIS A 299 0.56 15.83 6.31
C HIS A 299 1.47 16.96 6.79
N THR A 300 2.74 16.68 7.07
CA THR A 300 3.71 17.71 7.53
C THR A 300 4.13 18.64 6.39
N LYS A 301 4.22 18.13 5.17
CA LYS A 301 4.53 18.96 4.00
C LYS A 301 3.36 19.88 3.65
N LEU A 302 2.15 19.35 3.60
CA LEU A 302 0.96 20.14 3.34
C LEU A 302 0.77 21.23 4.42
N MET A 303 0.93 20.88 5.71
CA MET A 303 0.85 21.85 6.80
C MET A 303 1.96 22.89 6.77
N HIS A 304 3.18 22.51 6.36
CA HIS A 304 4.28 23.45 6.22
C HIS A 304 4.05 24.45 5.07
N CYS A 305 3.39 24.01 4.01
CA CYS A 305 3.05 24.88 2.87
C CYS A 305 1.83 25.76 3.14
N LEU A 306 0.82 25.24 3.81
CA LEU A 306 -0.33 26.04 4.23
C LEU A 306 0.07 27.16 5.21
N ARG A 307 1.12 26.98 6.02
CA ARG A 307 1.71 28.04 6.86
C ARG A 307 2.50 29.08 6.07
N ARG A 308 2.98 28.78 4.85
CA ARG A 308 3.71 29.71 3.99
C ARG A 308 2.83 30.43 2.97
N ILE A 309 1.58 29.99 2.80
CA ILE A 309 0.58 30.61 1.90
C ILE A 309 -0.31 31.61 2.67
N LYS A 310 -0.22 31.65 4.00
CA LYS A 310 -0.76 32.71 4.84
C LYS A 310 0.27 33.82 4.99
#